data_54360b5f896d1f82dd6962221b1e5bc9
#
_entry.id   54360b5f896d1f82dd6962221b1e5bc9
#
_cell.length_a   1.000
_cell.length_b   1.000
_cell.length_c   1.000
_cell.angle_alpha   90.00
_cell.angle_beta   90.00
_cell.angle_gamma   90.00
#
_symmetry.space_group_name_H-M   'P 1'
#
loop_
_entity.id
_entity.type
_entity.pdbx_description
1 polymer ?
#
loop_
_entity_poly.entity_id
_entity_poly.type
_entity_poly.pdbx_seq_one_letter_code
_entity_poly.pdbx_strand_id
1 'polypeptide(L)'
;PLRNGYGLTETSPVAAVRLPHQTRPGHIGPPLPETQIQARKEDGSPCTTNETGILWIKGPQVMRGYYENPTRTREVLDEDGWFNSGDLGHRDDEGNLWITGRAKDTIVLAGGENVEPEPIETLVKTSPLIEQAVVVGQDEKALGILIVPSAEALEREVPRTAWDTQG
;
A
#
# COMPACT_ATOMS: atom_id res chain seq x y z
N PRO A 1 -13.51 8.79 17.30
CA PRO A 1 -12.17 8.80 16.73
C PRO A 1 -12.09 7.81 15.57
N LEU A 2 -11.50 8.24 14.45
CA LEU A 2 -11.22 7.39 13.29
C LEU A 2 -10.12 6.37 13.67
N ARG A 3 -10.22 5.15 13.13
CA ARG A 3 -9.23 4.10 13.32
C ARG A 3 -8.82 3.55 11.97
N ASN A 4 -7.55 3.26 11.81
CA ASN A 4 -7.07 2.57 10.64
C ASN A 4 -7.40 1.08 10.76
N GLY A 5 -7.85 0.50 9.65
CA GLY A 5 -8.04 -0.92 9.48
C GLY A 5 -7.50 -1.35 8.12
N TYR A 6 -7.09 -2.60 8.03
CA TYR A 6 -6.63 -3.21 6.80
C TYR A 6 -7.44 -4.47 6.51
N GLY A 7 -7.74 -4.64 5.26
CA GLY A 7 -8.39 -5.84 4.76
C GLY A 7 -8.85 -5.68 3.32
N LEU A 8 -9.31 -6.78 2.76
CA LEU A 8 -9.72 -6.92 1.38
C LEU A 8 -11.09 -7.65 1.33
N THR A 9 -11.75 -7.61 0.21
CA THR A 9 -12.98 -8.40 -0.04
C THR A 9 -12.75 -9.88 0.27
N GLU A 10 -11.57 -10.38 -0.10
CA GLU A 10 -11.11 -11.75 0.11
C GLU A 10 -10.88 -12.09 1.59
N THR A 11 -10.88 -11.10 2.49
CA THR A 11 -10.70 -11.28 3.95
C THR A 11 -11.93 -10.84 4.77
N SER A 12 -13.09 -10.64 4.16
CA SER A 12 -14.47 -10.47 4.73
C SER A 12 -14.63 -9.41 5.82
N PRO A 13 -14.35 -8.16 5.69
CA PRO A 13 -13.36 -7.43 4.90
C PRO A 13 -12.13 -7.03 5.71
N VAL A 14 -12.01 -7.39 7.01
CA VAL A 14 -10.98 -6.89 7.93
C VAL A 14 -10.00 -7.98 8.33
N ALA A 15 -8.70 -7.70 8.25
CA ALA A 15 -7.63 -8.59 8.67
C ALA A 15 -6.80 -8.03 9.85
N ALA A 16 -6.66 -6.71 9.94
CA ALA A 16 -5.97 -6.03 11.04
C ALA A 16 -6.65 -4.70 11.39
N VAL A 17 -6.51 -4.25 12.63
CA VAL A 17 -7.11 -2.98 13.08
C VAL A 17 -6.28 -2.36 14.20
N ARG A 18 -6.15 -1.02 14.14
CA ARG A 18 -5.46 -0.27 15.19
C ARG A 18 -6.31 -0.21 16.47
N LEU A 19 -5.70 -0.61 17.58
CA LEU A 19 -6.36 -0.62 18.88
C LEU A 19 -6.52 0.81 19.47
N PRO A 20 -7.51 1.03 20.36
CA PRO A 20 -7.83 2.36 20.90
C PRO A 20 -6.68 3.09 21.58
N HIS A 21 -5.79 2.34 22.25
CA HIS A 21 -4.65 2.88 23.00
C HIS A 21 -3.41 3.12 22.14
N GLN A 22 -3.40 2.66 20.89
CA GLN A 22 -2.27 2.84 19.97
C GLN A 22 -2.38 4.21 19.30
N THR A 23 -1.53 5.13 19.71
CA THR A 23 -1.54 6.53 19.23
C THR A 23 -0.51 6.82 18.16
N ARG A 24 0.52 5.96 17.99
CA ARG A 24 1.55 6.14 16.96
C ARG A 24 0.93 6.10 15.56
N PRO A 25 1.11 7.13 14.73
CA PRO A 25 0.58 7.13 13.36
C PRO A 25 1.35 6.19 12.44
N GLY A 26 0.74 5.83 11.32
CA GLY A 26 1.38 5.12 10.21
C GLY A 26 1.11 3.62 10.17
N HIS A 27 1.02 2.93 11.33
CA HIS A 27 0.69 1.50 11.33
C HIS A 27 -0.82 1.23 11.36
N ILE A 28 -1.19 0.03 10.92
CA ILE A 28 -2.58 -0.45 10.96
C ILE A 28 -2.95 -1.04 12.33
N GLY A 29 -1.97 -1.57 13.05
CA GLY A 29 -2.17 -2.33 14.29
C GLY A 29 -1.95 -3.82 14.11
N PRO A 30 -2.25 -4.64 15.14
CA PRO A 30 -2.10 -6.09 15.08
C PRO A 30 -3.17 -6.74 14.22
N PRO A 31 -2.93 -7.97 13.73
CA PRO A 31 -3.96 -8.83 13.15
C PRO A 31 -5.13 -9.06 14.11
N LEU A 32 -6.30 -9.33 13.56
CA LEU A 32 -7.46 -9.75 14.34
C LEU A 32 -7.18 -11.11 15.06
N PRO A 33 -7.92 -11.44 16.13
CA PRO A 33 -7.86 -12.78 16.71
C PRO A 33 -8.03 -13.88 15.65
N GLU A 34 -7.29 -14.97 15.81
CA GLU A 34 -7.26 -16.12 14.88
C GLU A 34 -6.75 -15.80 13.46
N THR A 35 -6.31 -14.56 13.22
CA THR A 35 -5.73 -14.12 11.95
C THR A 35 -4.22 -14.08 12.06
N GLN A 36 -3.56 -14.66 11.06
CA GLN A 36 -2.11 -14.58 10.89
C GLN A 36 -1.82 -13.73 9.65
N ILE A 37 -0.86 -12.81 9.77
CA ILE A 37 -0.35 -12.03 8.65
C ILE A 37 1.17 -12.18 8.64
N GLN A 38 1.72 -12.58 7.50
CA GLN A 38 3.15 -12.81 7.31
C GLN A 38 3.62 -12.06 6.05
N ALA A 39 4.67 -11.27 6.18
CA ALA A 39 5.40 -10.77 5.01
C ALA A 39 6.29 -11.89 4.46
N ARG A 40 6.23 -12.13 3.15
CA ARG A 40 7.06 -13.14 2.46
C ARG A 40 7.83 -12.50 1.32
N LYS A 41 9.06 -12.98 1.12
CA LYS A 41 9.89 -12.63 -0.03
C LYS A 41 9.33 -13.25 -1.32
N GLU A 42 9.91 -12.90 -2.45
CA GLU A 42 9.54 -13.46 -3.76
C GLU A 42 9.73 -14.98 -3.83
N ASP A 43 10.72 -15.52 -3.12
CA ASP A 43 10.98 -16.96 -3.03
C ASP A 43 10.01 -17.70 -2.08
N GLY A 44 9.05 -16.99 -1.48
CA GLY A 44 8.08 -17.52 -0.54
C GLY A 44 8.57 -17.64 0.90
N SER A 45 9.85 -17.39 1.18
CA SER A 45 10.39 -17.43 2.52
C SER A 45 9.86 -16.26 3.38
N PRO A 46 9.65 -16.48 4.70
CA PRO A 46 9.17 -15.40 5.57
C PRO A 46 10.22 -14.29 5.73
N CYS A 47 9.77 -13.05 5.71
CA CYS A 47 10.59 -11.89 6.05
C CYS A 47 10.85 -11.84 7.56
N THR A 48 11.96 -11.22 7.93
CA THR A 48 12.26 -10.85 9.31
C THR A 48 11.45 -9.62 9.74
N THR A 49 11.48 -9.29 11.02
CA THR A 49 10.84 -8.07 11.56
C THR A 49 11.41 -6.83 10.87
N ASN A 50 10.53 -5.88 10.54
CA ASN A 50 10.82 -4.66 9.77
C ASN A 50 11.28 -4.88 8.32
N GLU A 51 11.31 -6.12 7.83
CA GLU A 51 11.61 -6.44 6.43
C GLU A 51 10.33 -6.46 5.62
N THR A 52 10.26 -5.63 4.57
CA THR A 52 9.10 -5.55 3.67
C THR A 52 9.06 -6.75 2.72
N GLY A 53 7.85 -7.28 2.55
CA GLY A 53 7.54 -8.34 1.59
C GLY A 53 6.06 -8.37 1.25
N ILE A 54 5.65 -9.30 0.41
CA ILE A 54 4.24 -9.50 0.07
C ILE A 54 3.52 -10.04 1.30
N LEU A 55 2.40 -9.41 1.65
CA LEU A 55 1.59 -9.81 2.79
C LEU A 55 0.71 -11.02 2.44
N TRP A 56 0.91 -12.09 3.19
CA TRP A 56 0.11 -13.31 3.15
C TRP A 56 -0.76 -13.37 4.40
N ILE A 57 -2.03 -13.72 4.22
CA ILE A 57 -3.05 -13.68 5.27
C ILE A 57 -3.68 -15.06 5.41
N LYS A 58 -3.77 -15.56 6.63
CA LYS A 58 -4.45 -16.81 6.96
C LYS A 58 -5.38 -16.58 8.14
N GLY A 59 -6.61 -17.05 8.03
CA GLY A 59 -7.60 -16.91 9.10
C GLY A 59 -8.98 -17.38 8.66
N PRO A 60 -9.93 -17.48 9.62
CA PRO A 60 -11.27 -17.99 9.34
C PRO A 60 -12.08 -17.11 8.39
N GLN A 61 -11.71 -15.83 8.25
CA GLN A 61 -12.36 -14.86 7.37
C GLN A 61 -11.81 -14.87 5.94
N VAL A 62 -10.74 -15.60 5.65
CA VAL A 62 -10.20 -15.72 4.29
C VAL A 62 -11.20 -16.49 3.42
N MET A 63 -11.42 -16.00 2.21
CA MET A 63 -12.34 -16.58 1.23
C MET A 63 -11.98 -18.05 0.92
N ARG A 64 -12.94 -18.83 0.49
CA ARG A 64 -12.71 -20.19 -0.03
C ARG A 64 -12.16 -20.20 -1.46
N GLY A 65 -12.32 -19.10 -2.19
CA GLY A 65 -11.88 -18.93 -3.56
C GLY A 65 -12.82 -18.03 -4.36
N TYR A 66 -12.43 -17.76 -5.60
CA TYR A 66 -13.24 -17.02 -6.55
C TYR A 66 -14.29 -17.94 -7.17
N TYR A 67 -15.53 -17.44 -7.26
CA TYR A 67 -16.67 -18.20 -7.82
C TYR A 67 -16.38 -18.66 -9.25
N GLU A 68 -16.53 -19.96 -9.49
CA GLU A 68 -16.28 -20.63 -10.78
C GLU A 68 -14.91 -20.34 -11.43
N ASN A 69 -13.92 -19.89 -10.64
CA ASN A 69 -12.59 -19.57 -11.15
C ASN A 69 -11.46 -20.23 -10.31
N PRO A 70 -11.31 -21.55 -10.43
CA PRO A 70 -10.29 -22.29 -9.68
C PRO A 70 -8.86 -21.92 -10.09
N THR A 71 -8.65 -21.48 -11.32
CA THR A 71 -7.33 -21.06 -11.80
C THR A 71 -6.89 -19.81 -11.04
N ARG A 72 -7.74 -18.77 -11.03
CA ARG A 72 -7.45 -17.54 -10.29
C ARG A 72 -7.34 -17.77 -8.78
N THR A 73 -8.12 -18.72 -8.24
CA THR A 73 -8.05 -19.10 -6.82
C THR A 73 -6.66 -19.64 -6.48
N ARG A 74 -6.12 -20.55 -7.26
CA ARG A 74 -4.78 -21.14 -7.04
C ARG A 74 -3.63 -20.14 -7.18
N GLU A 75 -3.81 -19.04 -7.90
CA GLU A 75 -2.80 -17.99 -8.03
C GLU A 75 -2.63 -17.20 -6.73
N VAL A 76 -3.67 -17.12 -5.91
CA VAL A 76 -3.68 -16.25 -4.72
C VAL A 76 -3.86 -17.01 -3.39
N LEU A 77 -4.29 -18.25 -3.42
CA LEU A 77 -4.53 -19.09 -2.24
C LEU A 77 -3.69 -20.34 -2.32
N ASP A 78 -2.77 -20.52 -1.37
CA ASP A 78 -1.94 -21.70 -1.30
C ASP A 78 -2.68 -22.89 -0.63
N GLU A 79 -2.06 -24.09 -0.70
CA GLU A 79 -2.62 -25.34 -0.17
C GLU A 79 -2.78 -25.31 1.36
N ASP A 80 -2.00 -24.47 2.04
CA ASP A 80 -2.06 -24.30 3.50
C ASP A 80 -3.12 -23.27 3.94
N GLY A 81 -3.82 -22.64 2.99
CA GLY A 81 -4.86 -21.64 3.23
C GLY A 81 -4.32 -20.22 3.48
N TRP A 82 -3.13 -19.91 3.02
CA TRP A 82 -2.60 -18.56 2.99
C TRP A 82 -3.05 -17.85 1.72
N PHE A 83 -3.56 -16.66 1.89
CA PHE A 83 -4.00 -15.78 0.81
C PHE A 83 -2.94 -14.72 0.53
N ASN A 84 -2.47 -14.65 -0.71
CA ASN A 84 -1.59 -13.61 -1.23
C ASN A 84 -2.40 -12.34 -1.50
N SER A 85 -2.22 -11.31 -0.70
CA SER A 85 -2.95 -10.05 -0.83
C SER A 85 -2.49 -9.20 -2.02
N GLY A 86 -1.25 -9.38 -2.46
CA GLY A 86 -0.58 -8.50 -3.42
C GLY A 86 -0.14 -7.16 -2.83
N ASP A 87 -0.41 -6.91 -1.55
CA ASP A 87 0.04 -5.71 -0.86
C ASP A 87 1.43 -5.93 -0.25
N LEU A 88 2.24 -4.89 -0.21
CA LEU A 88 3.56 -4.87 0.41
C LEU A 88 3.47 -4.30 1.82
N GLY A 89 4.27 -4.88 2.72
CA GLY A 89 4.31 -4.41 4.09
C GLY A 89 5.23 -5.24 4.97
N HIS A 90 5.27 -4.89 6.24
CA HIS A 90 6.06 -5.58 7.25
C HIS A 90 5.37 -5.56 8.60
N ARG A 91 5.89 -6.34 9.54
CA ARG A 91 5.53 -6.25 10.95
C ARG A 91 6.69 -5.64 11.73
N ASP A 92 6.38 -4.70 12.61
CA ASP A 92 7.37 -4.12 13.51
C ASP A 92 7.63 -5.02 14.75
N ASP A 93 8.57 -4.59 15.61
CA ASP A 93 8.95 -5.32 16.84
C ASP A 93 7.81 -5.45 17.85
N GLU A 94 6.79 -4.57 17.77
CA GLU A 94 5.59 -4.61 18.59
C GLU A 94 4.50 -5.49 17.97
N GLY A 95 4.73 -6.04 16.78
CA GLY A 95 3.80 -6.88 16.03
C GLY A 95 2.73 -6.12 15.25
N ASN A 96 2.84 -4.80 15.14
CA ASN A 96 1.92 -4.01 14.33
C ASN A 96 2.22 -4.17 12.83
N LEU A 97 1.18 -4.13 12.02
CA LEU A 97 1.26 -4.19 10.58
C LEU A 97 1.48 -2.79 9.99
N TRP A 98 2.41 -2.70 9.07
CA TRP A 98 2.68 -1.53 8.23
C TRP A 98 2.44 -1.90 6.78
N ILE A 99 1.66 -1.09 6.06
CA ILE A 99 1.45 -1.20 4.62
C ILE A 99 2.35 -0.18 3.94
N THR A 100 3.13 -0.60 2.96
CA THR A 100 4.09 0.25 2.25
C THR A 100 3.72 0.49 0.79
N GLY A 101 2.86 -0.35 0.21
CA GLY A 101 2.41 -0.21 -1.18
C GLY A 101 1.78 -1.47 -1.73
N ARG A 102 1.79 -1.61 -3.05
CA ARG A 102 1.33 -2.79 -3.77
C ARG A 102 2.41 -3.35 -4.68
N ALA A 103 2.58 -4.67 -4.67
CA ALA A 103 3.58 -5.34 -5.49
C ALA A 103 3.43 -5.05 -7.01
N LYS A 104 2.20 -4.81 -7.49
CA LYS A 104 1.93 -4.47 -8.89
C LYS A 104 2.26 -3.03 -9.25
N ASP A 105 2.30 -2.15 -8.26
CA ASP A 105 2.49 -0.72 -8.45
C ASP A 105 3.96 -0.32 -8.23
N THR A 106 4.80 -1.25 -7.73
CA THR A 106 6.25 -1.06 -7.59
C THR A 106 6.88 -0.69 -8.93
N ILE A 107 7.57 0.44 -8.96
CA ILE A 107 8.31 0.92 -10.11
C ILE A 107 9.71 0.32 -10.06
N VAL A 108 10.12 -0.37 -11.11
CA VAL A 108 11.48 -0.89 -11.28
C VAL A 108 12.25 0.06 -12.18
N LEU A 109 13.27 0.74 -11.66
CA LEU A 109 14.13 1.61 -12.45
C LEU A 109 15.06 0.82 -13.35
N ALA A 110 15.63 1.46 -14.38
CA ALA A 110 16.59 0.84 -15.30
C ALA A 110 17.83 0.26 -14.62
N GLY A 111 18.17 0.73 -13.40
CA GLY A 111 19.22 0.18 -12.54
C GLY A 111 18.83 -1.05 -11.73
N GLY A 112 17.56 -1.48 -11.80
CA GLY A 112 17.02 -2.59 -11.00
C GLY A 112 16.57 -2.19 -9.59
N GLU A 113 16.50 -0.90 -9.28
CA GLU A 113 15.98 -0.42 -8.01
C GLU A 113 14.46 -0.47 -7.99
N ASN A 114 13.90 -1.05 -6.91
CA ASN A 114 12.47 -1.09 -6.66
C ASN A 114 12.04 0.14 -5.86
N VAL A 115 11.04 0.85 -6.34
CA VAL A 115 10.51 2.05 -5.69
C VAL A 115 9.01 1.93 -5.51
N GLU A 116 8.55 2.10 -4.27
CA GLU A 116 7.13 2.17 -3.93
C GLU A 116 6.62 3.59 -4.18
N PRO A 117 5.69 3.81 -5.13
CA PRO A 117 5.22 5.15 -5.48
C PRO A 117 4.34 5.79 -4.40
N GLU A 118 3.51 5.02 -3.72
CA GLU A 118 2.48 5.51 -2.78
C GLU A 118 3.03 6.35 -1.62
N PRO A 119 4.15 6.01 -0.95
CA PRO A 119 4.74 6.86 0.08
C PRO A 119 5.19 8.22 -0.45
N ILE A 120 5.74 8.26 -1.68
CA ILE A 120 6.21 9.49 -2.33
C ILE A 120 5.01 10.35 -2.72
N GLU A 121 4.00 9.77 -3.35
CA GLU A 121 2.75 10.45 -3.72
C GLU A 121 2.04 11.03 -2.50
N THR A 122 1.99 10.26 -1.40
CA THR A 122 1.41 10.70 -0.13
C THR A 122 2.17 11.90 0.43
N LEU A 123 3.51 11.87 0.42
CA LEU A 123 4.35 12.98 0.87
C LEU A 123 4.13 14.23 0.03
N VAL A 124 4.10 14.09 -1.29
CA VAL A 124 3.88 15.22 -2.22
C VAL A 124 2.50 15.85 -2.01
N LYS A 125 1.46 15.02 -1.79
CA LYS A 125 0.09 15.48 -1.51
C LYS A 125 -0.10 16.13 -0.13
N THR A 126 0.92 16.19 0.73
CA THR A 126 0.85 17.01 1.95
C THR A 126 0.84 18.51 1.67
N SER A 127 1.30 18.92 0.49
CA SER A 127 1.18 20.31 0.03
C SER A 127 -0.28 20.64 -0.32
N PRO A 128 -0.86 21.72 0.25
CA PRO A 128 -2.21 22.14 -0.10
C PRO A 128 -2.36 22.60 -1.56
N LEU A 129 -1.26 22.86 -2.25
CA LEU A 129 -1.24 23.28 -3.65
C LEU A 129 -1.37 22.09 -4.63
N ILE A 130 -1.28 20.85 -4.14
CA ILE A 130 -1.29 19.64 -4.95
C ILE A 130 -2.55 18.84 -4.64
N GLU A 131 -3.41 18.66 -5.65
CA GLU A 131 -4.61 17.85 -5.56
C GLU A 131 -4.34 16.38 -5.80
N GLN A 132 -3.55 16.07 -6.85
CA GLN A 132 -3.14 14.71 -7.19
C GLN A 132 -1.67 14.67 -7.56
N ALA A 133 -1.04 13.54 -7.27
CA ALA A 133 0.33 13.24 -7.66
C ALA A 133 0.40 11.77 -8.08
N VAL A 134 1.11 11.48 -9.17
CA VAL A 134 1.39 10.13 -9.67
C VAL A 134 2.88 10.04 -9.97
N VAL A 135 3.56 9.10 -9.32
CA VAL A 135 4.96 8.79 -9.57
C VAL A 135 5.05 7.88 -10.80
N VAL A 136 5.98 8.18 -11.69
CA VAL A 136 6.26 7.42 -12.91
C VAL A 136 7.75 7.18 -13.04
N GLY A 137 8.17 6.17 -13.83
CA GLY A 137 9.60 5.91 -14.05
C GLY A 137 9.92 4.45 -14.30
N GLN A 138 8.90 3.63 -14.64
CA GLN A 138 9.12 2.23 -14.99
C GLN A 138 10.15 2.13 -16.13
N ASP A 139 11.23 1.35 -15.91
CA ASP A 139 12.36 1.14 -16.81
C ASP A 139 13.18 2.41 -17.16
N GLU A 140 12.92 3.52 -16.46
CA GLU A 140 13.62 4.78 -16.64
C GLU A 140 14.82 4.91 -15.68
N LYS A 141 15.75 5.84 -15.98
CA LYS A 141 16.93 6.10 -15.13
C LYS A 141 16.61 6.86 -13.84
N ALA A 142 15.46 7.52 -13.80
CA ALA A 142 15.02 8.34 -12.67
C ALA A 142 13.50 8.38 -12.59
N LEU A 143 13.00 8.67 -11.40
CA LEU A 143 11.58 8.90 -11.19
C LEU A 143 11.15 10.25 -11.75
N GLY A 144 9.94 10.30 -12.29
CA GLY A 144 9.20 11.51 -12.59
C GLY A 144 7.95 11.58 -11.72
N ILE A 145 7.39 12.78 -11.55
CA ILE A 145 6.12 12.98 -10.87
C ILE A 145 5.20 13.81 -11.74
N LEU A 146 4.02 13.28 -12.02
CA LEU A 146 2.93 14.02 -12.63
C LEU A 146 2.08 14.65 -11.51
N ILE A 147 1.85 15.94 -11.58
CA ILE A 147 1.15 16.70 -10.55
C ILE A 147 -0.09 17.36 -11.14
N VAL A 148 -1.23 17.20 -10.48
CA VAL A 148 -2.42 18.01 -10.69
C VAL A 148 -2.48 19.06 -9.58
N PRO A 149 -2.33 20.35 -9.91
CA PRO A 149 -2.40 21.39 -8.91
C PRO A 149 -3.84 21.61 -8.42
N SER A 150 -4.00 22.02 -7.16
CA SER A 150 -5.28 22.50 -6.64
C SER A 150 -5.56 23.91 -7.17
N ALA A 151 -6.52 24.01 -8.10
CA ALA A 151 -6.91 25.31 -8.66
C ALA A 151 -7.38 26.30 -7.60
N GLU A 152 -8.16 25.82 -6.62
CA GLU A 152 -8.67 26.64 -5.51
C GLU A 152 -7.55 27.17 -4.61
N ALA A 153 -6.56 26.33 -4.28
CA ALA A 153 -5.43 26.75 -3.44
C ALA A 153 -4.49 27.70 -4.19
N LEU A 154 -4.27 27.44 -5.49
CA LEU A 154 -3.46 28.32 -6.33
C LEU A 154 -4.11 29.71 -6.50
N GLU A 155 -5.43 29.81 -6.69
CA GLU A 155 -6.15 31.09 -6.78
C GLU A 155 -6.02 31.94 -5.52
N ARG A 156 -5.86 31.32 -4.35
CA ARG A 156 -5.64 32.01 -3.08
C ARG A 156 -4.22 32.56 -2.93
N GLU A 157 -3.23 31.84 -3.45
CA GLU A 157 -1.82 32.18 -3.23
C GLU A 157 -1.19 32.95 -4.39
N VAL A 158 -1.67 32.73 -5.63
CA VAL A 158 -1.11 33.32 -6.84
C VAL A 158 -2.22 34.02 -7.64
N PRO A 159 -2.15 35.34 -7.85
CA PRO A 159 -3.14 36.05 -8.66
C PRO A 159 -3.22 35.46 -10.08
N ARG A 160 -4.42 35.27 -10.62
CA ARG A 160 -4.66 34.72 -11.98
C ARG A 160 -3.87 35.41 -13.08
N THR A 161 -3.51 36.69 -12.93
CA THR A 161 -2.66 37.45 -13.84
C THR A 161 -1.24 36.91 -13.97
N ALA A 162 -0.79 36.05 -13.02
CA ALA A 162 0.53 35.41 -13.10
C ALA A 162 0.51 34.03 -13.79
N TRP A 163 -0.68 33.51 -14.16
CA TRP A 163 -0.84 32.21 -14.83
C TRP A 163 -0.70 32.29 -16.35
N ASP A 164 -0.84 33.50 -16.94
CA ASP A 164 -0.78 33.76 -18.36
C ASP A 164 0.66 34.11 -18.82
N THR A 165 1.65 33.33 -18.42
CA THR A 165 2.99 33.45 -19.01
C THR A 165 3.22 32.33 -20.03
N GLN A 166 2.80 32.65 -21.22
CA GLN A 166 3.34 32.24 -22.51
C GLN A 166 3.33 30.75 -22.84
N GLY A 167 2.58 30.50 -23.92
CA GLY A 167 2.50 29.30 -24.70
C GLY A 167 3.81 28.83 -25.32
#